data_7e7f127f7e1ab6a342ebb3f625abb02b
#
_entry.id   7e7f127f7e1ab6a342ebb3f625abb02b
#
_cell.length_a   1.000
_cell.length_b   1.000
_cell.length_c   1.000
_cell.angle_alpha   90.00
_cell.angle_beta   90.00
_cell.angle_gamma   90.00
#
_symmetry.space_group_name_H-M   'P 1'
#
loop_
_entity.id
_entity.type
_entity.pdbx_description
1 polymer ?
#
loop_
_entity_poly.entity_id
_entity_poly.type
_entity_poly.pdbx_seq_one_letter_code
_entity_poly.pdbx_strand_id
1 'polypeptide(L)' 'AHLADWLMIIIDNIMHVCINAWALYYLLG' A
#
# COMPACT_ATOMS: atom_id res chain seq x y z
N ALA A 1 7.56 17.76 13.32
CA ALA A 1 7.04 16.70 12.47
C ALA A 1 7.67 15.37 12.82
N HIS A 2 6.87 14.37 13.00
CA HIS A 2 7.35 13.04 13.35
C HIS A 2 7.51 12.21 12.09
N LEU A 3 8.76 12.06 11.67
CA LEU A 3 9.09 11.31 10.47
C LEU A 3 8.55 9.87 10.53
N ALA A 4 8.56 9.28 11.72
CA ALA A 4 8.07 7.91 11.91
C ALA A 4 6.58 7.80 11.62
N ASP A 5 5.80 8.80 12.02
CA ASP A 5 4.36 8.80 11.77
C ASP A 5 4.06 8.90 10.28
N TRP A 6 4.76 9.78 9.59
CA TRP A 6 4.61 9.91 8.14
C TRP A 6 5.00 8.64 7.42
N LEU A 7 6.12 8.05 7.85
CA LEU A 7 6.61 6.83 7.24
C LEU A 7 5.60 5.70 7.39
N MET A 8 4.98 5.60 8.57
CA MET A 8 3.99 4.57 8.83
C MET A 8 2.77 4.70 7.91
N ILE A 9 2.30 5.94 7.72
CA ILE A 9 1.17 6.21 6.84
C ILE A 9 1.52 5.86 5.39
N ILE A 10 2.70 6.24 4.95
CA ILE A 10 3.13 5.98 3.58
C ILE A 10 3.23 4.47 3.33
N ILE A 11 3.82 3.74 4.27
CA ILE A 11 3.97 2.30 4.14
C ILE A 11 2.60 1.62 4.06
N ASP A 12 1.66 2.03 4.90
CA ASP A 12 0.30 1.49 4.85
C ASP A 12 -0.35 1.72 3.49
N ASN A 13 -0.25 2.94 2.98
CA ASN A 13 -0.83 3.28 1.69
C ASN A 13 -0.22 2.44 0.56
N ILE A 14 1.10 2.32 0.57
CA ILE A 14 1.80 1.53 -0.44
C ILE A 14 1.40 0.07 -0.37
N MET A 15 1.33 -0.48 0.84
CA MET A 15 0.93 -1.86 1.03
C MET A 15 -0.47 -2.12 0.50
N HIS A 16 -1.41 -1.23 0.81
CA HIS A 16 -2.78 -1.38 0.35
C HIS A 16 -2.88 -1.31 -1.17
N VAL A 17 -2.17 -0.37 -1.77
CA VAL A 17 -2.17 -0.23 -3.22
C VAL A 17 -1.57 -1.46 -3.88
N CYS A 18 -0.48 -1.96 -3.34
CA CYS A 18 0.18 -3.15 -3.88
C CYS A 18 -0.71 -4.38 -3.78
N ILE A 19 -1.34 -4.59 -2.62
CA ILE A 19 -2.22 -5.73 -2.42
C ILE A 19 -3.43 -5.64 -3.34
N ASN A 20 -4.01 -4.46 -3.47
CA ASN A 20 -5.16 -4.25 -4.34
C ASN A 20 -4.80 -4.49 -5.81
N ALA A 21 -3.67 -3.97 -6.25
CA ALA A 21 -3.21 -4.16 -7.61
C ALA A 21 -2.94 -5.64 -7.89
N TRP A 22 -2.33 -6.32 -6.93
CA TRP A 22 -2.06 -7.74 -7.06
C TRP A 22 -3.35 -8.55 -7.15
N ALA A 23 -4.31 -8.25 -6.29
CA ALA A 23 -5.58 -8.94 -6.28
C ALA A 23 -6.35 -8.72 -7.59
N LEU A 24 -6.33 -7.49 -8.07
CA LEU A 24 -6.98 -7.15 -9.34
C LEU A 24 -6.32 -7.89 -10.50
N TYR A 25 -5.00 -7.91 -10.52
CA TYR A 25 -4.25 -8.63 -11.54
C TYR A 25 -4.57 -10.12 -11.51
N TYR A 26 -4.65 -10.68 -10.32
CA TYR A 26 -4.96 -12.10 -10.14
C TYR A 26 -6.36 -12.44 -10.66
N LEU A 27 -7.34 -11.59 -10.38
CA LEU A 27 -8.73 -11.83 -10.81
C LEU A 27 -8.90 -11.65 -12.30
N LEU A 28 -8.25 -10.66 -12.88
CA LEU A 28 -8.37 -10.37 -14.31
C LEU A 28 -7.43 -11.22 -15.16
N GLY A 29 -6.32 -11.60 -14.56
CA GLY A 29 -5.30 -12.35 -15.26
C GLY A 29 -5.63 -13.75 -15.46
#